data_2a3cc058e335bb6f8296c08f873ae1c9
#
_entry.id   2a3cc058e335bb6f8296c08f873ae1c9
#
_cell.length_a   1.000
_cell.length_b   1.000
_cell.length_c   1.000
_cell.angle_alpha   90.00
_cell.angle_beta   90.00
_cell.angle_gamma   90.00
#
_symmetry.space_group_name_H-M   'P 1'
#
loop_
_entity.id
_entity.type
_entity.pdbx_description
1 polymer ?
#
loop_
_entity_poly.entity_id
_entity_poly.type
_entity_poly.pdbx_seq_one_letter_code
_entity_poly.pdbx_strand_id
1 'polypeptide(L)'
;MMTEKKERKSYGEVSGMLQIAIIEDEADLAQQTKDNVVRYLNEHGLEGNIAVFNDGMDIAENYKPIWDILLLDIEMPLLDGMSAAQKIREQDATVVMIFITRMAKYAIKGYEVDALDFILKPITYAQLSMKLPRAIERASQRQKHHLFVTVNGEKQRIESSAIYYIEVRGHWLYLHLHNQTLEVSGSLQEIEDRLKDQQFSRCSNSYLVNLRHVDAVKKDSIVVGANTLPLSRSRRNTFLSDLANSVTGGNMK
;
A
#
# COMPACT_ATOMS: atom_id res chain seq x y z
N MET A 1 22.02 -5.48 -38.48
CA MET A 1 22.11 -4.91 -37.13
C MET A 1 20.70 -4.53 -36.70
N MET A 2 19.96 -5.51 -36.16
CA MET A 2 18.58 -5.31 -35.70
C MET A 2 18.65 -5.03 -34.20
N THR A 3 18.29 -3.82 -33.82
CA THR A 3 18.15 -3.40 -32.42
C THR A 3 16.88 -4.00 -31.86
N GLU A 4 17.01 -5.03 -31.01
CA GLU A 4 15.93 -5.52 -30.18
C GLU A 4 15.46 -4.39 -29.24
N LYS A 5 14.29 -3.83 -29.54
CA LYS A 5 13.52 -3.06 -28.57
C LYS A 5 13.01 -4.03 -27.51
N LYS A 6 13.70 -4.11 -26.35
CA LYS A 6 13.12 -4.69 -25.15
C LYS A 6 11.82 -3.92 -24.83
N GLU A 7 10.69 -4.57 -25.00
CA GLU A 7 9.41 -4.09 -24.50
C GLU A 7 9.55 -3.88 -22.97
N ARG A 8 9.60 -2.63 -22.56
CA ARG A 8 9.38 -2.26 -21.16
C ARG A 8 7.92 -2.63 -20.84
N LYS A 9 7.69 -3.75 -20.17
CA LYS A 9 6.41 -4.00 -19.52
C LYS A 9 6.17 -2.82 -18.58
N SER A 10 5.19 -1.99 -18.91
CA SER A 10 4.68 -0.94 -18.05
C SER A 10 4.04 -1.64 -16.85
N TYR A 11 4.79 -1.74 -15.75
CA TYR A 11 4.16 -1.93 -14.45
C TYR A 11 3.30 -0.70 -14.23
N GLY A 12 1.98 -0.88 -14.03
CA GLY A 12 1.09 0.25 -13.74
C GLY A 12 1.77 1.12 -12.68
N GLU A 13 1.78 2.44 -12.88
CA GLU A 13 2.57 3.40 -12.12
C GLU A 13 2.60 3.04 -10.64
N VAL A 14 3.72 2.47 -10.18
CA VAL A 14 4.00 2.28 -8.76
C VAL A 14 4.29 3.67 -8.22
N SER A 15 3.28 4.34 -7.71
CA SER A 15 3.40 5.70 -7.20
C SER A 15 3.97 5.69 -5.78
N GLY A 16 5.22 5.23 -5.60
CA GLY A 16 5.86 5.24 -4.28
C GLY A 16 6.98 4.23 -4.15
N MET A 17 7.80 4.43 -3.13
CA MET A 17 8.89 3.52 -2.74
C MET A 17 8.29 2.25 -2.12
N LEU A 18 8.52 1.08 -2.70
CA LEU A 18 8.10 -0.22 -2.16
C LEU A 18 8.73 -0.50 -0.80
N GLN A 19 7.96 -0.96 0.16
CA GLN A 19 8.44 -1.38 1.47
C GLN A 19 8.47 -2.91 1.51
N ILE A 20 9.66 -3.49 1.51
CA ILE A 20 9.87 -4.94 1.42
C ILE A 20 10.55 -5.41 2.70
N ALA A 21 9.99 -6.41 3.38
CA ALA A 21 10.64 -7.07 4.49
C ALA A 21 11.07 -8.49 4.08
N ILE A 22 12.30 -8.85 4.45
CA ILE A 22 12.86 -10.20 4.30
C ILE A 22 13.00 -10.75 5.72
N ILE A 23 12.40 -11.91 5.97
CA ILE A 23 12.42 -12.58 7.27
C ILE A 23 13.12 -13.93 7.07
N GLU A 24 14.36 -14.02 7.56
CA GLU A 24 15.28 -15.12 7.31
C GLU A 24 16.35 -15.16 8.40
N ASP A 25 16.51 -16.28 9.08
CA ASP A 25 17.46 -16.44 10.17
C ASP A 25 18.90 -16.74 9.69
N GLU A 26 19.04 -17.29 8.47
CA GLU A 26 20.35 -17.52 7.87
C GLU A 26 20.85 -16.23 7.18
N ALA A 27 21.82 -15.54 7.80
CA ALA A 27 22.32 -14.23 7.32
C ALA A 27 22.77 -14.23 5.84
N ASP A 28 23.44 -15.28 5.39
CA ASP A 28 23.93 -15.41 4.01
C ASP A 28 22.76 -15.52 3.01
N LEU A 29 21.70 -16.26 3.38
CA LEU A 29 20.49 -16.39 2.55
C LEU A 29 19.66 -15.10 2.55
N ALA A 30 19.57 -14.44 3.71
CA ALA A 30 18.94 -13.11 3.81
C ALA A 30 19.63 -12.09 2.89
N GLN A 31 20.98 -12.07 2.92
CA GLN A 31 21.75 -11.16 2.06
C GLN A 31 21.59 -11.52 0.58
N GLN A 32 21.66 -12.80 0.21
CA GLN A 32 21.44 -13.25 -1.16
C GLN A 32 20.04 -12.85 -1.67
N THR A 33 19.01 -13.04 -0.84
CA THR A 33 17.63 -12.65 -1.18
C THR A 33 17.54 -11.16 -1.40
N LYS A 34 18.15 -10.36 -0.49
CA LYS A 34 18.21 -8.91 -0.59
C LYS A 34 18.89 -8.46 -1.88
N ASP A 35 20.05 -9.04 -2.21
CA ASP A 35 20.80 -8.68 -3.42
C ASP A 35 19.99 -8.98 -4.69
N ASN A 36 19.28 -10.10 -4.72
CA ASN A 36 18.39 -10.47 -5.81
C ASN A 36 17.21 -9.49 -5.94
N VAL A 37 16.61 -9.04 -4.83
CA VAL A 37 15.54 -8.03 -4.83
C VAL A 37 16.06 -6.69 -5.32
N VAL A 38 17.20 -6.21 -4.78
CA VAL A 38 17.83 -4.95 -5.20
C VAL A 38 18.14 -4.96 -6.70
N ARG A 39 18.73 -6.06 -7.17
CA ARG A 39 19.01 -6.24 -8.60
C ARG A 39 17.74 -6.14 -9.44
N TYR A 40 16.65 -6.80 -9.02
CA TYR A 40 15.38 -6.76 -9.73
C TYR A 40 14.80 -5.35 -9.79
N LEU A 41 14.78 -4.63 -8.65
CA LEU A 41 14.27 -3.26 -8.59
C LEU A 41 15.07 -2.34 -9.53
N ASN A 42 16.40 -2.43 -9.49
CA ASN A 42 17.27 -1.63 -10.35
C ASN A 42 17.06 -1.91 -11.85
N GLU A 43 16.96 -3.19 -12.25
CA GLU A 43 16.73 -3.58 -13.64
C GLU A 43 15.39 -3.07 -14.19
N HIS A 44 14.41 -2.82 -13.30
CA HIS A 44 13.06 -2.37 -13.68
C HIS A 44 12.78 -0.90 -13.36
N GLY A 45 13.79 -0.16 -12.84
CA GLY A 45 13.64 1.27 -12.50
C GLY A 45 12.66 1.51 -11.37
N LEU A 46 12.56 0.58 -10.41
CA LEU A 46 11.69 0.67 -9.25
C LEU A 46 12.48 1.10 -8.02
N GLU A 47 11.86 1.89 -7.15
CA GLU A 47 12.43 2.29 -5.87
C GLU A 47 11.85 1.42 -4.74
N GLY A 48 12.71 0.97 -3.82
CA GLY A 48 12.27 0.16 -2.69
C GLY A 48 13.19 0.28 -1.48
N ASN A 49 12.60 0.24 -0.29
CA ASN A 49 13.28 0.10 0.97
C ASN A 49 13.18 -1.37 1.41
N ILE A 50 14.32 -1.98 1.75
CA ILE A 50 14.39 -3.39 2.10
C ILE A 50 14.95 -3.52 3.52
N ALA A 51 14.13 -4.02 4.44
CA ALA A 51 14.55 -4.39 5.78
C ALA A 51 14.71 -5.92 5.89
N VAL A 52 15.63 -6.34 6.75
CA VAL A 52 15.87 -7.74 7.07
C VAL A 52 15.55 -7.97 8.54
N PHE A 53 14.82 -9.03 8.85
CA PHE A 53 14.50 -9.53 10.17
C PHE A 53 15.07 -10.93 10.31
N ASN A 54 15.65 -11.25 11.45
CA ASN A 54 16.32 -12.53 11.66
C ASN A 54 15.39 -13.62 12.18
N ASP A 55 14.15 -13.28 12.55
CA ASP A 55 13.16 -14.23 13.05
C ASP A 55 11.73 -13.71 12.85
N GLY A 56 10.76 -14.62 12.81
CA GLY A 56 9.34 -14.27 12.73
C GLY A 56 8.85 -13.45 13.94
N MET A 57 9.46 -13.63 15.12
CA MET A 57 9.15 -12.88 16.32
C MET A 57 9.46 -11.39 16.14
N ASP A 58 10.61 -11.06 15.55
CA ASP A 58 11.09 -9.68 15.38
C ASP A 58 10.09 -8.80 14.60
N ILE A 59 9.44 -9.38 13.60
CA ILE A 59 8.46 -8.66 12.80
C ILE A 59 7.04 -8.76 13.36
N ALA A 60 6.64 -9.90 13.94
CA ALA A 60 5.25 -10.15 14.35
C ALA A 60 4.86 -9.46 15.64
N GLU A 61 5.77 -9.33 16.64
CA GLU A 61 5.47 -8.71 17.94
C GLU A 61 5.20 -7.21 17.84
N ASN A 62 5.91 -6.52 16.96
CA ASN A 62 5.78 -5.07 16.77
C ASN A 62 5.41 -4.75 15.31
N TYR A 63 4.54 -5.56 14.72
CA TYR A 63 4.15 -5.38 13.33
C TYR A 63 3.58 -3.99 13.10
N LYS A 64 4.11 -3.32 12.10
CA LYS A 64 3.56 -2.06 11.58
C LYS A 64 3.06 -2.31 10.16
N PRO A 65 1.83 -1.94 9.81
CA PRO A 65 1.25 -2.19 8.48
C PRO A 65 1.83 -1.23 7.41
N ILE A 66 3.16 -1.04 7.42
CA ILE A 66 3.90 -0.23 6.46
C ILE A 66 4.48 -1.05 5.30
N TRP A 67 4.54 -2.37 5.46
CA TRP A 67 5.14 -3.27 4.49
C TRP A 67 4.20 -3.56 3.32
N ASP A 68 4.73 -3.57 2.11
CA ASP A 68 4.00 -3.94 0.90
C ASP A 68 4.17 -5.41 0.56
N ILE A 69 5.40 -5.93 0.71
CA ILE A 69 5.75 -7.31 0.41
C ILE A 69 6.58 -7.89 1.56
N LEU A 70 6.21 -9.08 2.01
CA LEU A 70 6.97 -9.90 2.95
C LEU A 70 7.52 -11.12 2.22
N LEU A 71 8.82 -11.34 2.31
CA LEU A 71 9.51 -12.56 1.88
C LEU A 71 9.91 -13.33 3.14
N LEU A 72 9.22 -14.46 3.41
CA LEU A 72 9.33 -15.16 4.69
C LEU A 72 9.92 -16.55 4.52
N ASP A 73 10.98 -16.87 5.28
CA ASP A 73 11.26 -18.28 5.54
C ASP A 73 10.24 -18.85 6.53
N ILE A 74 10.02 -20.15 6.43
CA ILE A 74 9.15 -20.90 7.36
C ILE A 74 9.97 -21.44 8.53
N GLU A 75 11.20 -21.92 8.27
CA GLU A 75 12.02 -22.61 9.25
C GLU A 75 12.88 -21.63 10.05
N MET A 76 12.32 -21.05 11.10
CA MET A 76 13.03 -20.13 11.99
C MET A 76 12.90 -20.56 13.47
N PRO A 77 13.89 -20.22 14.33
CA PRO A 77 14.02 -20.81 15.68
C PRO A 77 12.94 -20.41 16.68
N LEU A 78 12.58 -19.10 16.78
CA LEU A 78 11.70 -18.57 17.82
C LEU A 78 10.23 -18.60 17.39
N LEU A 79 9.94 -17.99 16.23
CA LEU A 79 8.61 -18.01 15.65
C LEU A 79 8.73 -18.38 14.17
N ASP A 80 8.20 -19.55 13.80
CA ASP A 80 8.20 -19.99 12.42
C ASP A 80 7.40 -19.02 11.52
N GLY A 81 7.76 -18.99 10.22
CA GLY A 81 7.19 -18.05 9.26
C GLY A 81 5.69 -18.21 9.05
N MET A 82 5.13 -19.40 9.24
CA MET A 82 3.69 -19.61 9.10
C MET A 82 2.94 -18.99 10.28
N SER A 83 3.43 -19.20 11.51
CA SER A 83 2.89 -18.61 12.72
C SER A 83 3.04 -17.09 12.72
N ALA A 84 4.18 -16.57 12.22
CA ALA A 84 4.39 -15.14 12.03
C ALA A 84 3.37 -14.56 11.01
N ALA A 85 3.19 -15.23 9.88
CA ALA A 85 2.24 -14.83 8.85
C ALA A 85 0.80 -14.78 9.38
N GLN A 86 0.37 -15.75 10.20
CA GLN A 86 -0.95 -15.75 10.83
C GLN A 86 -1.15 -14.53 11.74
N LYS A 87 -0.20 -14.27 12.65
CA LYS A 87 -0.24 -13.08 13.55
C LYS A 87 -0.26 -11.76 12.77
N ILE A 88 0.51 -11.68 11.68
CA ILE A 88 0.53 -10.50 10.82
C ILE A 88 -0.81 -10.36 10.11
N ARG A 89 -1.42 -11.45 9.65
CA ARG A 89 -2.70 -11.43 8.93
C ARG A 89 -3.86 -10.92 9.78
N GLU A 90 -3.81 -11.14 11.11
CA GLU A 90 -4.76 -10.57 12.07
C GLU A 90 -4.72 -9.04 12.13
N GLN A 91 -3.55 -8.44 11.86
CA GLN A 91 -3.33 -6.99 11.90
C GLN A 91 -3.37 -6.34 10.51
N ASP A 92 -3.02 -7.10 9.47
CA ASP A 92 -2.89 -6.64 8.09
C ASP A 92 -3.36 -7.71 7.10
N ALA A 93 -4.64 -7.67 6.79
CA ALA A 93 -5.30 -8.64 5.92
C ALA A 93 -4.78 -8.63 4.47
N THR A 94 -4.07 -7.59 4.04
CA THR A 94 -3.78 -7.34 2.62
C THR A 94 -2.30 -7.31 2.25
N VAL A 95 -1.35 -7.37 3.21
CA VAL A 95 0.08 -7.39 2.89
C VAL A 95 0.41 -8.58 1.98
N VAL A 96 1.23 -8.36 0.97
CA VAL A 96 1.62 -9.44 0.05
C VAL A 96 2.67 -10.32 0.72
N MET A 97 2.42 -11.63 0.77
CA MET A 97 3.33 -12.60 1.38
C MET A 97 3.81 -13.60 0.34
N ILE A 98 5.12 -13.84 0.29
CA ILE A 98 5.75 -14.92 -0.47
C ILE A 98 6.61 -15.72 0.49
N PHE A 99 6.39 -17.02 0.58
CA PHE A 99 7.26 -17.89 1.35
C PHE A 99 8.48 -18.34 0.55
N ILE A 100 9.64 -18.36 1.21
CA ILE A 100 10.91 -18.80 0.66
C ILE A 100 11.47 -19.85 1.62
N THR A 101 11.36 -21.14 1.33
CA THR A 101 11.67 -22.20 2.29
C THR A 101 12.14 -23.48 1.62
N ARG A 102 12.78 -24.37 2.39
CA ARG A 102 13.13 -25.75 1.95
C ARG A 102 11.94 -26.70 1.98
N MET A 103 10.85 -26.35 2.64
CA MET A 103 9.73 -27.25 2.93
C MET A 103 8.57 -27.13 1.95
N ALA A 104 8.59 -27.85 0.84
CA ALA A 104 7.51 -27.90 -0.15
C ALA A 104 6.13 -28.27 0.43
N LYS A 105 6.07 -29.05 1.53
CA LYS A 105 4.82 -29.47 2.18
C LYS A 105 3.97 -28.32 2.72
N TYR A 106 4.60 -27.16 2.98
CA TYR A 106 3.90 -25.97 3.46
C TYR A 106 3.23 -25.15 2.35
N ALA A 107 3.49 -25.46 1.07
CA ALA A 107 2.83 -24.77 -0.04
C ALA A 107 1.29 -24.84 0.07
N ILE A 108 0.76 -25.97 0.55
CA ILE A 108 -0.70 -26.13 0.77
C ILE A 108 -1.19 -25.27 1.93
N LYS A 109 -0.40 -25.14 3.02
CA LYS A 109 -0.77 -24.32 4.18
C LYS A 109 -0.69 -22.82 3.91
N GLY A 110 0.05 -22.40 2.89
CA GLY A 110 0.11 -20.99 2.47
C GLY A 110 -1.27 -20.39 2.12
N TYR A 111 -2.24 -21.22 1.73
CA TYR A 111 -3.61 -20.77 1.51
C TYR A 111 -4.31 -20.27 2.78
N GLU A 112 -3.94 -20.78 3.96
CA GLU A 112 -4.54 -20.37 5.23
C GLU A 112 -4.24 -18.90 5.57
N VAL A 113 -3.14 -18.37 5.05
CA VAL A 113 -2.69 -16.98 5.25
C VAL A 113 -2.79 -16.14 3.97
N ASP A 114 -3.49 -16.59 2.93
CA ASP A 114 -3.59 -15.93 1.61
C ASP A 114 -2.20 -15.51 1.09
N ALA A 115 -1.22 -16.44 1.15
CA ALA A 115 0.09 -16.21 0.57
C ALA A 115 -0.03 -16.13 -0.96
N LEU A 116 0.63 -15.14 -1.55
CA LEU A 116 0.59 -14.94 -3.01
C LEU A 116 1.32 -16.06 -3.75
N ASP A 117 2.44 -16.50 -3.20
CA ASP A 117 3.30 -17.48 -3.87
C ASP A 117 4.27 -18.18 -2.91
N PHE A 118 5.00 -19.15 -3.46
CA PHE A 118 5.94 -19.99 -2.75
C PHE A 118 7.21 -20.19 -3.60
N ILE A 119 8.39 -20.06 -3.01
CA ILE A 119 9.68 -20.29 -3.65
C ILE A 119 10.45 -21.34 -2.85
N LEU A 120 10.91 -22.38 -3.51
CA LEU A 120 11.76 -23.39 -2.86
C LEU A 120 13.22 -22.94 -2.87
N LYS A 121 13.89 -23.03 -1.70
CA LYS A 121 15.34 -22.87 -1.58
C LYS A 121 16.08 -24.02 -2.29
N PRO A 122 17.23 -23.76 -2.96
CA PRO A 122 17.97 -22.50 -2.99
C PRO A 122 17.30 -21.46 -3.89
N ILE A 123 17.20 -20.22 -3.39
CA ILE A 123 16.61 -19.14 -4.16
C ILE A 123 17.56 -18.68 -5.27
N THR A 124 17.08 -18.64 -6.50
CA THR A 124 17.79 -18.06 -7.63
C THR A 124 17.16 -16.75 -8.08
N TYR A 125 17.96 -15.88 -8.70
CA TYR A 125 17.42 -14.66 -9.30
C TYR A 125 16.29 -14.95 -10.30
N ALA A 126 16.43 -16.01 -11.10
CA ALA A 126 15.41 -16.40 -12.08
C ALA A 126 14.06 -16.75 -11.42
N GLN A 127 14.06 -17.51 -10.32
CA GLN A 127 12.83 -17.83 -9.58
C GLN A 127 12.19 -16.57 -8.99
N LEU A 128 12.99 -15.71 -8.35
CA LEU A 128 12.50 -14.49 -7.74
C LEU A 128 11.93 -13.51 -8.78
N SER A 129 12.64 -13.32 -9.91
CA SER A 129 12.22 -12.44 -11.00
C SER A 129 10.92 -12.89 -11.70
N MET A 130 10.55 -14.15 -11.60
CA MET A 130 9.26 -14.65 -12.08
C MET A 130 8.10 -14.33 -11.14
N LYS A 131 8.37 -14.20 -9.82
CA LYS A 131 7.32 -14.00 -8.79
C LYS A 131 7.13 -12.55 -8.42
N LEU A 132 8.20 -11.75 -8.39
CA LEU A 132 8.15 -10.33 -8.02
C LEU A 132 7.18 -9.49 -8.87
N PRO A 133 7.04 -9.67 -10.20
CA PRO A 133 6.07 -8.90 -10.98
C PRO A 133 4.67 -8.93 -10.42
N ARG A 134 4.17 -10.14 -10.11
CA ARG A 134 2.83 -10.33 -9.54
C ARG A 134 2.72 -9.77 -8.12
N ALA A 135 3.78 -9.92 -7.32
CA ALA A 135 3.83 -9.36 -5.97
C ALA A 135 3.77 -7.82 -5.98
N ILE A 136 4.55 -7.20 -6.87
CA ILE A 136 4.59 -5.74 -7.03
C ILE A 136 3.26 -5.21 -7.56
N GLU A 137 2.65 -5.90 -8.53
CA GLU A 137 1.33 -5.53 -9.03
C GLU A 137 0.27 -5.57 -7.91
N ARG A 138 0.26 -6.64 -7.10
CA ARG A 138 -0.66 -6.77 -5.96
C ARG A 138 -0.39 -5.70 -4.90
N ALA A 139 0.89 -5.42 -4.62
CA ALA A 139 1.32 -4.36 -3.71
C ALA A 139 0.93 -2.97 -4.22
N SER A 140 1.06 -2.70 -5.52
CA SER A 140 0.66 -1.44 -6.14
C SER A 140 -0.85 -1.21 -6.05
N GLN A 141 -1.65 -2.25 -6.27
CA GLN A 141 -3.11 -2.17 -6.08
C GLN A 141 -3.45 -1.85 -4.62
N ARG A 142 -2.70 -2.44 -3.67
CA ARG A 142 -2.84 -2.14 -2.25
C ARG A 142 -2.41 -0.70 -1.93
N GLN A 143 -1.29 -0.21 -2.48
CA GLN A 143 -0.82 1.16 -2.28
C GLN A 143 -1.83 2.19 -2.77
N LYS A 144 -2.57 1.91 -3.85
CA LYS A 144 -3.65 2.78 -4.33
C LYS A 144 -4.72 3.04 -3.27
N HIS A 145 -4.90 2.16 -2.30
CA HIS A 145 -5.89 2.29 -1.22
C HIS A 145 -5.31 2.87 0.09
N HIS A 146 -4.04 3.27 0.10
CA HIS A 146 -3.38 3.77 1.30
C HIS A 146 -2.64 5.08 1.04
N LEU A 147 -2.67 5.95 2.04
CA LEU A 147 -1.91 7.18 2.07
C LEU A 147 -0.80 7.05 3.13
N PHE A 148 0.46 7.19 2.72
CA PHE A 148 1.57 7.27 3.66
C PHE A 148 1.77 8.72 4.07
N VAL A 149 1.72 8.99 5.36
CA VAL A 149 1.91 10.31 5.95
C VAL A 149 2.92 10.26 7.09
N THR A 150 3.52 11.39 7.40
CA THR A 150 4.39 11.53 8.57
C THR A 150 3.62 12.27 9.66
N VAL A 151 3.37 11.61 10.78
CA VAL A 151 2.70 12.16 11.95
C VAL A 151 3.69 12.12 13.12
N ASN A 152 3.99 13.26 13.72
CA ASN A 152 4.94 13.37 14.83
C ASN A 152 6.32 12.74 14.55
N GLY A 153 6.79 12.80 13.29
CA GLY A 153 8.07 12.22 12.86
C GLY A 153 8.02 10.72 12.51
N GLU A 154 6.90 10.05 12.73
CA GLU A 154 6.70 8.65 12.38
C GLU A 154 5.90 8.49 11.09
N LYS A 155 6.35 7.59 10.21
CA LYS A 155 5.59 7.22 9.01
C LYS A 155 4.40 6.35 9.41
N GLN A 156 3.20 6.82 9.08
CA GLN A 156 1.95 6.09 9.28
C GLN A 156 1.29 5.80 7.94
N ARG A 157 0.69 4.64 7.84
CA ARG A 157 -0.11 4.21 6.71
C ARG A 157 -1.58 4.36 7.05
N ILE A 158 -2.28 5.15 6.28
CA ILE A 158 -3.70 5.45 6.47
C ILE A 158 -4.47 4.85 5.30
N GLU A 159 -5.45 4.03 5.58
CA GLU A 159 -6.37 3.55 4.55
C GLU A 159 -7.22 4.73 4.04
N SER A 160 -7.20 4.96 2.73
CA SER A 160 -7.90 6.10 2.14
C SER A 160 -9.40 6.07 2.38
N SER A 161 -9.99 4.87 2.45
CA SER A 161 -11.41 4.69 2.77
C SER A 161 -11.78 5.18 4.17
N ALA A 162 -10.83 5.20 5.11
CA ALA A 162 -11.01 5.71 6.47
C ALA A 162 -11.00 7.25 6.55
N ILE A 163 -10.51 7.93 5.50
CA ILE A 163 -10.44 9.40 5.46
C ILE A 163 -11.78 9.95 4.97
N TYR A 164 -12.43 10.78 5.76
CA TYR A 164 -13.66 11.47 5.41
C TYR A 164 -13.39 12.68 4.53
N TYR A 165 -12.46 13.51 4.96
CA TYR A 165 -11.99 14.67 4.19
C TYR A 165 -10.63 15.15 4.71
N ILE A 166 -9.97 15.95 3.91
CA ILE A 166 -8.68 16.56 4.21
C ILE A 166 -8.87 18.07 4.14
N GLU A 167 -8.42 18.77 5.19
CA GLU A 167 -8.53 20.21 5.33
C GLU A 167 -7.15 20.84 5.35
N VAL A 168 -7.00 22.00 4.69
CA VAL A 168 -5.80 22.83 4.79
C VAL A 168 -6.04 23.96 5.80
N ARG A 169 -5.14 24.09 6.77
CA ARG A 169 -5.07 25.24 7.68
C ARG A 169 -3.62 25.76 7.72
N GLY A 170 -3.40 26.92 7.11
CA GLY A 170 -2.05 27.47 6.98
C GLY A 170 -1.14 26.56 6.16
N HIS A 171 -0.09 26.03 6.79
CA HIS A 171 0.89 25.12 6.17
C HIS A 171 0.66 23.64 6.52
N TRP A 172 -0.40 23.33 7.21
CA TRP A 172 -0.71 21.99 7.70
C TRP A 172 -1.93 21.41 7.02
N LEU A 173 -1.92 20.10 6.85
CA LEU A 173 -3.04 19.29 6.40
C LEU A 173 -3.61 18.54 7.60
N TYR A 174 -4.92 18.55 7.72
CA TYR A 174 -5.66 17.81 8.73
C TYR A 174 -6.47 16.72 8.04
N LEU A 175 -6.07 15.48 8.26
CA LEU A 175 -6.79 14.30 7.77
C LEU A 175 -7.85 13.93 8.80
N HIS A 176 -9.11 14.12 8.47
CA HIS A 176 -10.25 13.79 9.33
C HIS A 176 -10.70 12.36 9.07
N LEU A 177 -10.47 11.47 10.04
CA LEU A 177 -10.91 10.09 10.06
C LEU A 177 -12.13 9.94 10.96
N HIS A 178 -12.71 8.73 11.02
CA HIS A 178 -13.91 8.48 11.83
C HIS A 178 -13.75 8.90 13.31
N ASN A 179 -12.64 8.53 13.94
CA ASN A 179 -12.43 8.72 15.39
C ASN A 179 -11.29 9.67 15.75
N GLN A 180 -10.57 10.21 14.77
CA GLN A 180 -9.39 11.04 15.02
C GLN A 180 -9.13 12.01 13.86
N THR A 181 -8.35 13.03 14.15
CA THR A 181 -7.78 13.93 13.15
C THR A 181 -6.27 13.87 13.24
N LEU A 182 -5.61 13.66 12.11
CA LEU A 182 -4.15 13.60 12.02
C LEU A 182 -3.65 14.89 11.38
N GLU A 183 -2.66 15.51 12.02
CA GLU A 183 -1.95 16.67 11.48
C GLU A 183 -0.71 16.21 10.73
N VAL A 184 -0.57 16.60 9.47
CA VAL A 184 0.54 16.20 8.62
C VAL A 184 1.07 17.39 7.83
N SER A 185 2.37 17.39 7.53
CA SER A 185 2.97 18.35 6.62
C SER A 185 2.76 17.94 5.16
N GLY A 186 2.65 18.91 4.27
CA GLY A 186 2.52 18.66 2.84
C GLY A 186 1.57 19.64 2.15
N SER A 187 1.33 19.43 0.87
CA SER A 187 0.36 20.20 0.11
C SER A 187 -0.88 19.37 -0.24
N LEU A 188 -2.02 20.07 -0.30
CA LEU A 188 -3.28 19.42 -0.69
C LEU A 188 -3.21 18.90 -2.13
N GLN A 189 -2.40 19.54 -2.99
CA GLN A 189 -2.20 19.10 -4.37
C GLN A 189 -1.46 17.76 -4.44
N GLU A 190 -0.38 17.60 -3.68
CA GLU A 190 0.35 16.34 -3.61
C GLU A 190 -0.53 15.18 -3.11
N ILE A 191 -1.37 15.45 -2.11
CA ILE A 191 -2.29 14.41 -1.61
C ILE A 191 -3.40 14.13 -2.63
N GLU A 192 -3.96 15.14 -3.28
CA GLU A 192 -4.96 14.96 -4.34
C GLU A 192 -4.41 14.10 -5.48
N ASP A 193 -3.18 14.37 -5.93
CA ASP A 193 -2.53 13.59 -7.00
C ASP A 193 -2.34 12.11 -6.58
N ARG A 194 -2.01 11.86 -5.32
CA ARG A 194 -1.88 10.50 -4.76
C ARG A 194 -3.22 9.78 -4.59
N LEU A 195 -4.31 10.52 -4.40
CA LEU A 195 -5.66 10.00 -4.21
C LEU A 195 -6.53 10.05 -5.49
N LYS A 196 -5.93 10.40 -6.64
CA LYS A 196 -6.64 10.67 -7.90
C LYS A 196 -7.62 9.57 -8.32
N ASP A 197 -7.25 8.29 -8.09
CA ASP A 197 -8.05 7.13 -8.49
C ASP A 197 -8.94 6.58 -7.34
N GLN A 198 -9.12 7.34 -6.25
CA GLN A 198 -9.73 6.85 -5.02
C GLN A 198 -11.02 7.57 -4.61
N GLN A 199 -11.70 8.16 -5.59
CA GLN A 199 -12.97 8.84 -5.38
C GLN A 199 -12.86 10.03 -4.38
N PHE A 200 -11.81 10.83 -4.50
CA PHE A 200 -11.69 12.10 -3.83
C PHE A 200 -11.94 13.24 -4.81
N SER A 201 -12.60 14.30 -4.33
CA SER A 201 -12.82 15.52 -5.11
C SER A 201 -12.75 16.78 -4.24
N ARG A 202 -12.25 17.87 -4.80
CA ARG A 202 -12.21 19.16 -4.10
C ARG A 202 -13.58 19.82 -4.08
N CYS A 203 -14.11 20.09 -2.89
CA CYS A 203 -15.30 20.93 -2.74
C CYS A 203 -14.98 22.43 -2.60
N SER A 204 -13.71 22.75 -2.23
CA SER A 204 -13.18 24.13 -2.21
C SER A 204 -11.65 24.11 -2.33
N ASN A 205 -11.02 25.28 -2.25
CA ASN A 205 -9.55 25.36 -2.27
C ASN A 205 -8.90 24.75 -1.01
N SER A 206 -9.64 24.67 0.09
CA SER A 206 -9.14 24.19 1.38
C SER A 206 -9.61 22.78 1.76
N TYR A 207 -10.49 22.17 0.98
CA TYR A 207 -11.07 20.87 1.33
C TYR A 207 -11.03 19.90 0.15
N LEU A 208 -10.46 18.70 0.40
CA LEU A 208 -10.51 17.52 -0.45
C LEU A 208 -11.35 16.45 0.25
N VAL A 209 -12.39 15.96 -0.41
CA VAL A 209 -13.44 15.14 0.22
C VAL A 209 -13.50 13.78 -0.41
N ASN A 210 -13.60 12.75 0.43
CA ASN A 210 -13.89 11.40 -0.02
C ASN A 210 -15.39 11.30 -0.37
N LEU A 211 -15.67 11.07 -1.64
CA LEU A 211 -17.02 11.03 -2.18
C LEU A 211 -17.89 9.91 -1.60
N ARG A 212 -17.25 8.85 -1.07
CA ARG A 212 -17.95 7.74 -0.40
C ARG A 212 -18.62 8.15 0.91
N HIS A 213 -18.14 9.22 1.55
CA HIS A 213 -18.64 9.71 2.83
C HIS A 213 -19.51 10.97 2.68
N VAL A 214 -19.92 11.30 1.44
CA VAL A 214 -20.84 12.42 1.21
C VAL A 214 -22.27 11.97 1.45
N ASP A 215 -22.89 12.48 2.52
CA ASP A 215 -24.26 12.16 2.91
C ASP A 215 -25.28 13.03 2.18
N ALA A 216 -24.95 14.32 1.95
CA ALA A 216 -25.85 15.26 1.29
C ALA A 216 -25.11 16.42 0.61
N VAL A 217 -25.68 16.92 -0.48
CA VAL A 217 -25.20 18.14 -1.15
C VAL A 217 -26.29 19.19 -1.09
N LYS A 218 -25.93 20.38 -0.54
CA LYS A 218 -26.78 21.58 -0.47
C LYS A 218 -26.30 22.61 -1.50
N LYS A 219 -26.96 23.78 -1.51
CA LYS A 219 -26.62 24.83 -2.46
C LYS A 219 -25.16 25.31 -2.35
N ASP A 220 -24.68 25.60 -1.15
CA ASP A 220 -23.36 26.17 -0.90
C ASP A 220 -22.53 25.33 0.11
N SER A 221 -22.95 24.09 0.37
CA SER A 221 -22.27 23.20 1.32
C SER A 221 -22.54 21.74 1.00
N ILE A 222 -21.71 20.87 1.58
CA ILE A 222 -21.89 19.42 1.57
C ILE A 222 -21.85 18.89 3.00
N VAL A 223 -22.53 17.78 3.24
CA VAL A 223 -22.50 17.06 4.52
C VAL A 223 -21.64 15.81 4.36
N VAL A 224 -20.65 15.66 5.24
CA VAL A 224 -19.72 14.54 5.24
C VAL A 224 -19.64 14.01 6.68
N GLY A 225 -20.29 12.87 6.94
CA GLY A 225 -20.51 12.41 8.32
C GLY A 225 -21.22 13.48 9.15
N ALA A 226 -20.69 13.80 10.33
CA ALA A 226 -21.27 14.83 11.20
C ALA A 226 -20.91 16.29 10.81
N ASN A 227 -20.13 16.50 9.74
CA ASN A 227 -19.57 17.81 9.42
C ASN A 227 -20.23 18.44 8.18
N THR A 228 -20.39 19.76 8.20
CA THR A 228 -20.85 20.54 7.05
C THR A 228 -19.68 21.34 6.49
N LEU A 229 -19.29 21.05 5.25
CA LEU A 229 -18.15 21.68 4.58
C LEU A 229 -18.63 22.65 3.49
N PRO A 230 -17.91 23.75 3.23
CA PRO A 230 -18.28 24.72 2.19
C PRO A 230 -18.07 24.14 0.80
N LEU A 231 -19.05 24.32 -0.09
CA LEU A 231 -18.95 23.99 -1.51
C LEU A 231 -18.80 25.28 -2.32
N SER A 232 -17.59 25.54 -2.84
CA SER A 232 -17.34 26.75 -3.60
C SER A 232 -18.03 26.72 -4.96
N ARG A 233 -18.46 27.91 -5.45
CA ARG A 233 -19.14 28.02 -6.76
C ARG A 233 -18.28 27.51 -7.91
N SER A 234 -16.97 27.78 -7.87
CA SER A 234 -16.01 27.34 -8.90
C SER A 234 -15.81 25.82 -8.95
N ARG A 235 -15.95 25.13 -7.82
CA ARG A 235 -15.75 23.67 -7.72
C ARG A 235 -17.04 22.87 -7.85
N ARG A 236 -18.19 23.51 -7.71
CA ARG A 236 -19.50 22.85 -7.64
C ARG A 236 -19.76 21.88 -8.79
N ASN A 237 -19.59 22.33 -10.03
CA ASN A 237 -19.93 21.52 -11.19
C ASN A 237 -19.02 20.29 -11.31
N THR A 238 -17.71 20.47 -11.11
CA THR A 238 -16.74 19.38 -11.09
C THR A 238 -17.05 18.38 -9.98
N PHE A 239 -17.28 18.89 -8.74
CA PHE A 239 -17.61 18.06 -7.60
C PHE A 239 -18.86 17.20 -7.81
N LEU A 240 -19.94 17.78 -8.39
CA LEU A 240 -21.17 17.05 -8.68
C LEU A 240 -20.97 16.00 -9.78
N SER A 241 -20.17 16.31 -10.80
CA SER A 241 -19.81 15.35 -11.84
C SER A 241 -19.01 14.17 -11.26
N ASP A 242 -18.01 14.45 -10.42
CA ASP A 242 -17.20 13.41 -9.77
C ASP A 242 -18.05 12.54 -8.85
N LEU A 243 -18.97 13.15 -8.08
CA LEU A 243 -19.89 12.42 -7.21
C LEU A 243 -20.82 11.51 -8.01
N ALA A 244 -21.39 11.99 -9.14
CA ALA A 244 -22.24 11.16 -10.00
C ALA A 244 -21.46 9.97 -10.59
N ASN A 245 -20.22 10.20 -11.03
CA ASN A 245 -19.35 9.15 -11.56
C ASN A 245 -18.95 8.13 -10.49
N SER A 246 -18.77 8.55 -9.24
CA SER A 246 -18.43 7.66 -8.13
C SER A 246 -19.54 6.66 -7.80
N VAL A 247 -20.80 7.07 -7.96
CA VAL A 247 -21.98 6.21 -7.73
C VAL A 247 -22.19 5.23 -8.88
N THR A 248 -21.97 5.65 -10.13
CA THR A 248 -22.16 4.81 -11.32
C THR A 248 -21.02 3.81 -11.57
N GLY A 249 -19.79 4.12 -11.15
CA GLY A 249 -18.64 3.23 -11.28
C GLY A 249 -18.62 2.03 -10.31
N GLY A 250 -19.51 1.99 -9.32
CA GLY A 250 -19.63 0.89 -8.35
C GLY A 250 -20.44 -0.33 -8.83
N ASN A 251 -21.04 -0.28 -10.01
CA ASN A 251 -21.99 -1.31 -10.46
C ASN A 251 -21.55 -2.08 -11.73
N MET A 252 -20.27 -2.05 -12.08
CA MET A 252 -19.76 -2.92 -13.15
C MET A 252 -18.60 -3.78 -12.65
N LYS A 253 -18.92 -4.84 -11.89
CA LYS A 253 -18.23 -6.14 -11.93
C LYS A 253 -19.09 -7.20 -11.26
#